data_29fb0508cff2d8edeab3d51cfd5ba768
#
_entry.id   29fb0508cff2d8edeab3d51cfd5ba768
#
_cell.length_a   1.000
_cell.length_b   1.000
_cell.length_c   1.000
_cell.angle_alpha   90.00
_cell.angle_beta   90.00
_cell.angle_gamma   90.00
#
_symmetry.space_group_name_H-M   'P 1'
#
loop_
_entity.id
_entity.type
_entity.pdbx_description
1 polymer ?
#
loop_
_entity_poly.entity_id
_entity_poly.type
_entity_poly.pdbx_seq_one_letter_code
_entity_poly.pdbx_strand_id
1 'polypeptide(L)'
;MRDSKAEYSELAMPNDANPLGSLFGGKVMALVDLAGSIAAARHARCSVVTASVDNMNFLYPVRIGELVTCYSQVNRVFKTSMEVGVKVFVENLKTGEIRHTSSAYLTFVALGSDGQRVVLPPVIPATDDEKRRFEDALMRREFRLELKKRALESWD
;
A
#
# COMPACT_ATOMS: atom_id res chain seq x y z
N MET A 1 7.54 -6.54 12.04
CA MET A 1 6.93 -6.65 10.68
C MET A 1 5.92 -7.79 10.57
N ARG A 2 6.21 -8.99 11.07
CA ARG A 2 5.35 -10.18 10.89
C ARG A 2 3.89 -9.94 11.26
N ASP A 3 3.62 -9.29 12.39
CA ASP A 3 2.27 -9.13 12.94
C ASP A 3 1.42 -8.08 12.20
N SER A 4 2.04 -7.28 11.32
CA SER A 4 1.32 -6.32 10.47
C SER A 4 0.89 -6.89 9.13
N LYS A 5 1.32 -8.10 8.77
CA LYS A 5 0.99 -8.69 7.47
C LYS A 5 -0.53 -8.84 7.30
N ALA A 6 -1.01 -8.43 6.14
CA ALA A 6 -2.40 -8.58 5.75
C ALA A 6 -2.50 -9.09 4.31
N GLU A 7 -3.57 -9.81 4.06
CA GLU A 7 -3.99 -10.27 2.76
C GLU A 7 -5.43 -9.84 2.54
N TYR A 8 -5.73 -9.30 1.38
CA TYR A 8 -7.07 -8.92 0.98
C TYR A 8 -7.30 -9.37 -0.45
N SER A 9 -8.37 -10.12 -0.67
CA SER A 9 -8.72 -10.64 -2.00
C SER A 9 -10.13 -10.23 -2.40
N GLU A 10 -10.31 -9.89 -3.68
CA GLU A 10 -11.60 -9.54 -4.26
C GLU A 10 -11.68 -10.00 -5.72
N LEU A 11 -12.83 -10.50 -6.14
CA LEU A 11 -13.09 -10.79 -7.54
C LEU A 11 -13.28 -9.48 -8.33
N ALA A 12 -12.70 -9.44 -9.53
CA ALA A 12 -12.93 -8.37 -10.47
C ALA A 12 -14.35 -8.48 -11.04
N MET A 13 -15.23 -7.56 -10.64
CA MET A 13 -16.66 -7.59 -10.97
C MET A 13 -16.98 -6.64 -12.13
N PRO A 14 -18.05 -6.92 -12.92
CA PRO A 14 -18.44 -6.08 -14.06
C PRO A 14 -18.73 -4.61 -13.70
N ASN A 15 -19.21 -4.33 -12.48
CA ASN A 15 -19.52 -2.96 -12.04
C ASN A 15 -18.27 -2.08 -11.91
N ASP A 16 -17.09 -2.68 -11.78
CA ASP A 16 -15.81 -1.99 -11.64
C ASP A 16 -15.00 -1.99 -12.95
N ALA A 17 -15.63 -2.41 -14.04
CA ALA A 17 -14.99 -2.51 -15.35
C ALA A 17 -14.90 -1.17 -16.08
N ASN A 18 -13.80 -0.96 -16.79
CA ASN A 18 -13.69 0.05 -17.83
C ASN A 18 -14.31 -0.46 -19.15
N PRO A 19 -14.43 0.40 -20.19
CA PRO A 19 -14.98 -0.02 -21.49
C PRO A 19 -14.23 -1.17 -22.19
N LEU A 20 -12.98 -1.43 -21.78
CA LEU A 20 -12.14 -2.50 -22.34
C LEU A 20 -12.31 -3.85 -21.63
N GLY A 21 -13.20 -3.94 -20.62
CA GLY A 21 -13.48 -5.18 -19.87
C GLY A 21 -12.43 -5.52 -18.79
N SER A 22 -11.66 -4.54 -18.34
CA SER A 22 -10.73 -4.66 -17.21
C SER A 22 -11.11 -3.70 -16.09
N LEU A 23 -10.58 -3.92 -14.89
CA LEU A 23 -10.81 -3.02 -13.76
C LEU A 23 -10.26 -1.62 -14.04
N PHE A 24 -10.98 -0.61 -13.59
CA PHE A 24 -10.42 0.73 -13.49
C PHE A 24 -9.17 0.74 -12.61
N GLY A 25 -8.14 1.50 -13.02
CA GLY A 25 -6.95 1.71 -12.19
C GLY A 25 -7.30 2.26 -10.81
N GLY A 26 -8.29 3.14 -10.72
CA GLY A 26 -8.80 3.64 -9.43
C GLY A 26 -9.38 2.55 -8.53
N LYS A 27 -10.03 1.52 -9.08
CA LYS A 27 -10.48 0.36 -8.29
C LYS A 27 -9.30 -0.43 -7.74
N VAL A 28 -8.27 -0.68 -8.54
CA VAL A 28 -7.04 -1.35 -8.06
C VAL A 28 -6.37 -0.52 -6.97
N MET A 29 -6.29 0.80 -7.12
CA MET A 29 -5.77 1.71 -6.09
C MET A 29 -6.59 1.65 -4.81
N ALA A 30 -7.93 1.55 -4.88
CA ALA A 30 -8.79 1.40 -3.72
C ALA A 30 -8.53 0.09 -2.96
N LEU A 31 -8.31 -1.02 -3.68
CA LEU A 31 -7.94 -2.30 -3.07
C LEU A 31 -6.57 -2.23 -2.39
N VAL A 32 -5.62 -1.55 -3.01
CA VAL A 32 -4.28 -1.31 -2.45
C VAL A 32 -4.35 -0.48 -1.18
N ASP A 33 -5.13 0.61 -1.19
CA ASP A 33 -5.32 1.47 -0.02
C ASP A 33 -5.99 0.71 1.14
N LEU A 34 -7.02 -0.08 0.84
CA LEU A 34 -7.71 -0.91 1.83
C LEU A 34 -6.76 -1.95 2.44
N ALA A 35 -6.03 -2.70 1.63
CA ALA A 35 -5.06 -3.69 2.11
C ALA A 35 -3.96 -3.04 2.96
N GLY A 36 -3.46 -1.88 2.51
CA GLY A 36 -2.46 -1.10 3.24
C GLY A 36 -2.99 -0.61 4.59
N SER A 37 -4.22 -0.12 4.64
CA SER A 37 -4.86 0.36 5.87
C SER A 37 -5.04 -0.75 6.91
N ILE A 38 -5.34 -1.98 6.48
CA ILE A 38 -5.45 -3.14 7.37
C ILE A 38 -4.09 -3.42 8.03
N ALA A 39 -3.01 -3.46 7.25
CA ALA A 39 -1.66 -3.66 7.79
C ALA A 39 -1.26 -2.54 8.76
N ALA A 40 -1.52 -1.29 8.38
CA ALA A 40 -1.25 -0.12 9.21
C ALA A 40 -2.02 -0.16 10.55
N ALA A 41 -3.32 -0.43 10.50
CA ALA A 41 -4.17 -0.51 11.68
C ALA A 41 -3.79 -1.67 12.61
N ARG A 42 -3.41 -2.83 12.05
CA ARG A 42 -2.88 -3.96 12.84
C ARG A 42 -1.64 -3.59 13.63
N HIS A 43 -0.74 -2.82 13.02
CA HIS A 43 0.48 -2.37 13.70
C HIS A 43 0.20 -1.26 14.71
N ALA A 44 -0.59 -0.26 14.33
CA ALA A 44 -0.84 0.93 15.12
C ALA A 44 -1.79 0.71 16.31
N ARG A 45 -2.75 -0.22 16.17
CA ARG A 45 -3.85 -0.44 17.12
C ARG A 45 -4.67 0.81 17.43
N CYS A 46 -4.70 1.75 16.49
CA CYS A 46 -5.53 2.96 16.53
C CYS A 46 -5.99 3.33 15.10
N SER A 47 -6.70 4.43 14.96
CA SER A 47 -7.13 4.93 13.65
C SER A 47 -5.91 5.33 12.80
N VAL A 48 -5.98 5.04 11.52
CA VAL A 48 -4.95 5.41 10.54
C VAL A 48 -5.59 6.08 9.34
N VAL A 49 -4.88 7.03 8.74
CA VAL A 49 -5.30 7.71 7.51
C VAL A 49 -4.18 7.67 6.48
N THR A 50 -4.55 7.54 5.22
CA THR A 50 -3.62 7.58 4.10
C THR A 50 -3.15 9.01 3.90
N ALA A 51 -1.84 9.24 3.96
CA ALA A 51 -1.23 10.56 3.77
C ALA A 51 -0.62 10.73 2.39
N SER A 52 -0.07 9.66 1.80
CA SER A 52 0.47 9.66 0.44
C SER A 52 0.50 8.27 -0.16
N VAL A 53 0.45 8.22 -1.47
CA VAL A 53 0.69 7.02 -2.28
C VAL A 53 1.83 7.36 -3.23
N ASP A 54 2.86 6.52 -3.26
CA ASP A 54 3.98 6.68 -4.19
C ASP A 54 3.58 6.23 -5.59
N ASN A 55 4.46 6.41 -6.55
CA ASN A 55 4.23 5.96 -7.91
C ASN A 55 3.77 4.50 -7.96
N MET A 56 2.66 4.28 -8.62
CA MET A 56 2.11 2.95 -8.86
C MET A 56 2.01 2.71 -10.36
N ASN A 57 2.63 1.65 -10.83
CA ASN A 57 2.58 1.25 -12.23
C ASN A 57 1.69 0.02 -12.38
N PHE A 58 0.81 0.05 -13.38
CA PHE A 58 -0.08 -1.06 -13.75
C PHE A 58 0.59 -1.83 -14.89
N LEU A 59 1.26 -2.93 -14.57
CA LEU A 59 2.03 -3.72 -15.54
C LEU A 59 1.13 -4.55 -16.46
N TYR A 60 0.01 -5.02 -15.92
CA TYR A 60 -0.95 -5.84 -16.62
C TYR A 60 -2.38 -5.44 -16.23
N PRO A 61 -3.34 -5.46 -17.19
CA PRO A 61 -4.75 -5.24 -16.88
C PRO A 61 -5.31 -6.38 -16.04
N VAL A 62 -6.23 -6.06 -15.15
CA VAL A 62 -7.02 -7.02 -14.37
C VAL A 62 -8.34 -7.23 -15.10
N ARG A 63 -8.57 -8.43 -15.59
CA ARG A 63 -9.79 -8.76 -16.36
C ARG A 63 -10.93 -9.14 -15.42
N ILE A 64 -12.16 -8.88 -15.88
CA ILE A 64 -13.36 -9.30 -15.15
C ILE A 64 -13.37 -10.80 -14.95
N GLY A 65 -13.68 -11.23 -13.71
CA GLY A 65 -13.67 -12.64 -13.31
C GLY A 65 -12.33 -13.14 -12.77
N GLU A 66 -11.26 -12.37 -12.86
CA GLU A 66 -9.98 -12.69 -12.19
C GLU A 66 -10.03 -12.32 -10.70
N LEU A 67 -9.26 -13.04 -9.89
CA LEU A 67 -9.12 -12.77 -8.47
C LEU A 67 -7.93 -11.85 -8.23
N VAL A 68 -8.19 -10.69 -7.62
CA VAL A 68 -7.14 -9.75 -7.19
C VAL A 68 -6.78 -10.05 -5.75
N THR A 69 -5.52 -10.26 -5.46
CA THR A 69 -5.01 -10.43 -4.10
C THR A 69 -3.92 -9.42 -3.79
N CYS A 70 -4.14 -8.65 -2.73
CA CYS A 70 -3.20 -7.65 -2.22
C CYS A 70 -2.52 -8.19 -0.96
N TYR A 71 -1.20 -8.28 -0.97
CA TYR A 71 -0.38 -8.59 0.20
C TYR A 71 0.26 -7.32 0.72
N SER A 72 0.04 -7.01 1.99
CA SER A 72 0.54 -5.78 2.61
C SER A 72 1.28 -6.05 3.92
N GLN A 73 2.25 -5.20 4.22
CA GLN A 73 2.95 -5.17 5.52
C GLN A 73 3.57 -3.80 5.77
N VAL A 74 3.76 -3.46 7.04
CA VAL A 74 4.52 -2.27 7.43
C VAL A 74 6.00 -2.50 7.16
N ASN A 75 6.63 -1.59 6.40
CA ASN A 75 8.05 -1.63 6.10
C ASN A 75 8.88 -0.87 7.15
N ARG A 76 8.42 0.32 7.55
CA ARG A 76 9.12 1.18 8.52
C ARG A 76 8.15 2.14 9.21
N VAL A 77 8.42 2.42 10.48
CA VAL A 77 7.75 3.46 11.27
C VAL A 77 8.63 4.70 11.35
N PHE A 78 8.00 5.88 11.23
CA PHE A 78 8.62 7.21 11.32
C PHE A 78 7.90 8.06 12.38
N LYS A 79 8.07 7.76 13.64
CA LYS A 79 7.42 8.42 14.77
C LYS A 79 5.89 8.31 14.76
N THR A 80 5.15 9.15 14.02
CA THR A 80 3.68 9.18 13.95
C THR A 80 3.12 8.67 12.61
N SER A 81 3.99 8.33 11.70
CA SER A 81 3.64 7.77 10.39
C SER A 81 4.40 6.48 10.13
N MET A 82 3.92 5.72 9.16
CA MET A 82 4.56 4.49 8.73
C MET A 82 4.43 4.30 7.22
N GLU A 83 5.41 3.65 6.63
CA GLU A 83 5.31 3.17 5.26
C GLU A 83 4.79 1.75 5.25
N VAL A 84 3.80 1.51 4.40
CA VAL A 84 3.26 0.17 4.10
C VAL A 84 3.54 -0.16 2.65
N GLY A 85 4.14 -1.32 2.41
CA GLY A 85 4.28 -1.89 1.07
C GLY A 85 3.11 -2.80 0.75
N VAL A 86 2.59 -2.69 -0.47
CA VAL A 86 1.52 -3.55 -0.99
C VAL A 86 1.94 -4.14 -2.32
N LYS A 87 1.79 -5.45 -2.46
CA LYS A 87 1.96 -6.16 -3.75
C LYS A 87 0.62 -6.67 -4.20
N VAL A 88 0.31 -6.46 -5.49
CA VAL A 88 -0.94 -6.90 -6.12
C VAL A 88 -0.65 -8.04 -7.07
N PHE A 89 -1.32 -9.15 -6.83
CA PHE A 89 -1.31 -10.32 -7.70
C PHE A 89 -2.71 -10.54 -8.27
N VAL A 90 -2.75 -11.10 -9.46
CA VAL A 90 -4.00 -11.46 -10.14
C VAL A 90 -3.92 -12.93 -10.54
N GLU A 91 -4.96 -13.66 -10.20
CA GLU A 91 -5.12 -15.08 -10.54
C GLU A 91 -6.23 -15.27 -11.55
N ASN A 92 -5.93 -15.96 -12.64
CA ASN A 92 -6.95 -16.50 -13.53
C ASN A 92 -7.49 -17.79 -12.93
N LEU A 93 -8.71 -17.75 -12.40
CA LEU A 93 -9.32 -18.90 -11.72
C LEU A 93 -9.61 -20.10 -12.63
N LYS A 94 -9.60 -19.91 -13.97
CA LYS A 94 -9.81 -21.01 -14.92
C LYS A 94 -8.52 -21.78 -15.21
N THR A 95 -7.38 -21.08 -15.21
CA THR A 95 -6.08 -21.68 -15.55
C THR A 95 -5.17 -21.86 -14.34
N GLY A 96 -5.44 -21.15 -13.23
CA GLY A 96 -4.57 -21.11 -12.04
C GLY A 96 -3.32 -20.24 -12.24
N GLU A 97 -3.20 -19.54 -13.37
CA GLU A 97 -2.08 -18.63 -13.62
C GLU A 97 -2.14 -17.42 -12.68
N ILE A 98 -1.03 -17.14 -11.98
CA ILE A 98 -0.88 -16.00 -11.08
C ILE A 98 0.14 -15.04 -11.65
N ARG A 99 -0.19 -13.74 -11.70
CA ARG A 99 0.68 -12.68 -12.20
C ARG A 99 0.84 -11.58 -11.16
N HIS A 100 2.06 -11.10 -10.97
CA HIS A 100 2.31 -9.86 -10.24
C HIS A 100 1.99 -8.68 -11.16
N THR A 101 1.02 -7.82 -10.78
CA THR A 101 0.53 -6.73 -11.63
C THR A 101 0.97 -5.35 -11.18
N SER A 102 1.17 -5.18 -9.89
CA SER A 102 1.53 -3.87 -9.32
C SER A 102 2.22 -4.01 -7.97
N SER A 103 3.00 -3.00 -7.63
CA SER A 103 3.47 -2.75 -6.27
C SER A 103 3.26 -1.28 -5.93
N ALA A 104 2.93 -1.00 -4.68
CA ALA A 104 2.75 0.36 -4.19
C ALA A 104 3.36 0.51 -2.80
N TYR A 105 3.75 1.73 -2.48
CA TYR A 105 4.15 2.15 -1.14
C TYR A 105 3.26 3.30 -0.70
N LEU A 106 2.65 3.15 0.47
CA LEU A 106 1.73 4.13 1.02
C LEU A 106 2.27 4.61 2.36
N THR A 107 2.03 5.87 2.66
CA THR A 107 2.30 6.43 3.98
C THR A 107 1.00 6.61 4.74
N PHE A 108 0.90 6.00 5.90
CA PHE A 108 -0.22 6.15 6.83
C PHE A 108 0.21 6.96 8.05
N VAL A 109 -0.69 7.80 8.53
CA VAL A 109 -0.53 8.56 9.78
C VAL A 109 -1.46 7.97 10.83
N ALA A 110 -0.93 7.75 12.03
CA ALA A 110 -1.72 7.26 13.16
C ALA A 110 -2.37 8.42 13.91
N LEU A 111 -3.65 8.27 14.21
CA LEU A 111 -4.48 9.24 14.91
C LEU A 111 -5.11 8.64 16.16
N GLY A 112 -5.03 9.39 17.27
CA GLY A 112 -5.75 9.06 18.49
C GLY A 112 -7.25 9.37 18.39
N SER A 113 -7.99 9.05 19.44
CA SER A 113 -9.42 9.32 19.56
C SER A 113 -9.78 10.81 19.50
N ASP A 114 -8.84 11.68 19.84
CA ASP A 114 -8.92 13.15 19.76
C ASP A 114 -8.55 13.71 18.37
N GLY A 115 -8.20 12.85 17.41
CA GLY A 115 -7.75 13.22 16.06
C GLY A 115 -6.31 13.72 15.99
N GLN A 116 -5.57 13.72 17.11
CA GLN A 116 -4.17 14.11 17.14
C GLN A 116 -3.25 12.95 16.72
N ARG A 117 -2.08 13.28 16.18
CA ARG A 117 -1.08 12.27 15.78
C ARG A 117 -0.55 11.52 17.00
N VAL A 118 -0.43 10.22 16.85
CA VAL A 118 0.05 9.30 17.90
C VAL A 118 1.41 8.74 17.53
N VAL A 119 2.31 8.66 18.53
CA VAL A 119 3.59 7.98 18.36
C VAL A 119 3.37 6.48 18.24
N LEU A 120 3.92 5.89 17.20
CA LEU A 120 3.78 4.47 16.89
C LEU A 120 4.89 3.63 17.54
N PRO A 121 4.59 2.39 17.91
CA PRO A 121 5.63 1.45 18.28
C PRO A 121 6.55 1.16 17.09
N PRO A 122 7.84 0.91 17.31
CA PRO A 122 8.76 0.59 16.23
C PRO A 122 8.38 -0.73 15.55
N VAL A 123 8.74 -0.87 14.27
CA VAL A 123 8.70 -2.14 13.56
C VAL A 123 10.11 -2.76 13.59
N ILE A 124 10.20 -4.06 13.87
CA ILE A 124 11.46 -4.77 13.96
C ILE A 124 11.58 -5.73 12.78
N PRO A 125 12.50 -5.47 11.82
CA PRO A 125 12.77 -6.39 10.72
C PRO A 125 13.52 -7.62 11.23
N ALA A 126 13.04 -8.82 10.87
CA ALA A 126 13.64 -10.08 11.29
C ALA A 126 14.42 -10.78 10.16
N THR A 127 13.85 -10.78 8.94
CA THR A 127 14.47 -11.43 7.77
C THR A 127 15.32 -10.43 6.97
N ASP A 128 16.22 -10.93 6.13
CA ASP A 128 17.04 -10.07 5.26
C ASP A 128 16.18 -9.27 4.26
N ASP A 129 15.10 -9.86 3.76
CA ASP A 129 14.13 -9.13 2.92
C ASP A 129 13.42 -8.01 3.71
N GLU A 130 13.05 -8.25 4.95
CA GLU A 130 12.47 -7.22 5.82
C GLU A 130 13.45 -6.11 6.16
N LYS A 131 14.73 -6.44 6.40
CA LYS A 131 15.81 -5.44 6.62
C LYS A 131 16.00 -4.57 5.38
N ARG A 132 16.08 -5.19 4.19
CA ARG A 132 16.18 -4.46 2.93
C ARG A 132 15.01 -3.50 2.74
N ARG A 133 13.77 -3.96 2.92
CA ARG A 133 12.56 -3.12 2.83
C ARG A 133 12.56 -1.98 3.83
N PHE A 134 13.06 -2.23 5.02
CA PHE A 134 13.17 -1.24 6.08
C PHE A 134 14.14 -0.11 5.71
N GLU A 135 15.29 -0.43 5.11
CA GLU A 135 16.27 0.56 4.63
C GLU A 135 15.75 1.29 3.39
N ASP A 136 15.20 0.57 2.41
CA ASP A 136 14.63 1.16 1.21
C ASP A 136 13.50 2.15 1.53
N ALA A 137 12.72 1.91 2.58
CA ALA A 137 11.66 2.82 3.04
C ALA A 137 12.20 4.17 3.50
N LEU A 138 13.39 4.19 4.10
CA LEU A 138 14.03 5.46 4.48
C LEU A 138 14.40 6.28 3.24
N MET A 139 15.03 5.66 2.24
CA MET A 139 15.39 6.34 1.00
C MET A 139 14.16 6.88 0.28
N ARG A 140 13.07 6.10 0.20
CA ARG A 140 11.80 6.57 -0.39
C ARG A 140 11.21 7.77 0.35
N ARG A 141 11.29 7.77 1.69
CA ARG A 141 10.83 8.90 2.50
C ARG A 141 11.63 10.17 2.21
N GLU A 142 12.95 10.08 2.18
CA GLU A 142 13.83 11.21 1.89
C GLU A 142 13.51 11.81 0.52
N PHE A 143 13.35 10.97 -0.49
CA PHE A 143 12.96 11.38 -1.83
C PHE A 143 11.59 12.08 -1.87
N ARG A 144 10.57 11.53 -1.18
CA ARG A 144 9.24 12.17 -1.07
C ARG A 144 9.30 13.55 -0.43
N LEU A 145 10.09 13.69 0.64
CA LEU A 145 10.23 14.96 1.33
C LEU A 145 10.91 16.00 0.46
N GLU A 146 11.92 15.60 -0.30
CA GLU A 146 12.61 16.48 -1.26
C GLU A 146 11.66 16.94 -2.38
N LEU A 147 10.91 16.02 -2.97
CA LEU A 147 9.90 16.34 -3.99
C LEU A 147 8.84 17.32 -3.45
N LYS A 148 8.36 17.09 -2.22
CA LYS A 148 7.39 17.97 -1.58
C LYS A 148 7.95 19.38 -1.38
N LYS A 149 9.20 19.49 -0.93
CA LYS A 149 9.88 20.78 -0.76
C LYS A 149 9.95 21.54 -2.08
N ARG A 150 10.41 20.89 -3.16
CA ARG A 150 10.49 21.51 -4.50
C ARG A 150 9.12 21.94 -5.03
N ALA A 151 8.09 21.12 -4.83
CA ALA A 151 6.74 21.47 -5.25
C ALA A 151 6.23 22.72 -4.54
N LEU A 152 6.48 22.88 -3.24
CA LEU A 152 6.10 24.08 -2.49
C LEU A 152 6.85 25.32 -2.99
N GLU A 153 8.16 25.19 -3.27
CA GLU A 153 8.99 26.29 -3.80
C GLU A 153 8.58 26.74 -5.23
N SER A 154 7.93 25.86 -6.01
CA SER A 154 7.48 26.16 -7.38
C SER A 154 6.10 26.83 -7.48
N TRP A 155 5.36 26.93 -6.37
CA TRP A 155 4.03 27.56 -6.31
C TRP A 155 4.09 29.01 -5.85
N ASP A 156 5.26 29.47 -5.37
CA ASP A 156 5.56 30.87 -5.02
C ASP A 156 6.20 31.61 -6.23
#